data_0e9c5ac9a29599100c8ba369fb001e66
#
_entry.id   0e9c5ac9a29599100c8ba369fb001e66
#
_cell.length_a   1.000
_cell.length_b   1.000
_cell.length_c   1.000
_cell.angle_alpha   90.00
_cell.angle_beta   90.00
_cell.angle_gamma   90.00
#
_symmetry.space_group_name_H-M   'P 1'
#
loop_
_entity.id
_entity.type
_entity.pdbx_description
1 polymer ?
#
loop_
_entity_poly.entity_id
_entity_poly.type
_entity_poly.pdbx_seq_one_letter_code
_entity_poly.pdbx_strand_id
1 'polypeptide(L)'
;MGESVIINAMNDRHTICLLNDSFPPIIDGVANAVVNYARIIEKSHGHSLVLTPQIPGSDDSGYDFSIVRYPSIDTRKLIGYVTGYPFSPEAASAVKTERVELLHTHCPVTSAVLARSLAEANDLPLVLTWHTKYDIDIANAVKSKLLQESALQALLRNVNACDEIWTVSKGAGENLRSIGYRGDYIVMPNGVDLPRERVPEEFVREVTSGYDLPDDVPCFLFIGRLMWYKGLRIILDALTALDKEGLDFRMVFVGGGGDEKDVREYAREVGLDRRVIFTGSVSDREKLRAWYSIADLFLFPSTFDTNGLVVREAAASDTASVIIKDSCASEGVTDGRNGFLIEENAESMAAKLRELIAEPEAMQRVGRGAGEELYISWDDAVANAFNRYEVVIDNYKSGVYGRRDSLKGSWMQSQGELMQILGDIETARKDLIKNGEELAGEIDMSLRSVRNKALTDAITTGYEMGQNFKRIKREAMEDLESLMDEVIQNFWDKRTKLKK
;
A
#
# COMPACT_ATOMS: atom_id res chain seq x y z
N MET A 1 -41.75 0.86 -25.90
CA MET A 1 -40.41 1.08 -26.49
C MET A 1 -39.38 1.58 -25.49
N GLY A 2 -39.76 2.04 -24.29
CA GLY A 2 -38.78 2.55 -23.30
C GLY A 2 -38.07 1.47 -22.45
N GLU A 3 -38.75 0.40 -22.09
CA GLU A 3 -38.18 -0.65 -21.23
C GLU A 3 -37.15 -1.54 -21.94
N SER A 4 -37.32 -1.83 -23.23
CA SER A 4 -36.36 -2.65 -24.00
C SER A 4 -35.02 -1.93 -24.27
N VAL A 5 -35.01 -0.59 -24.29
CA VAL A 5 -33.78 0.21 -24.49
C VAL A 5 -32.99 0.29 -23.18
N ILE A 6 -33.66 0.35 -22.03
CA ILE A 6 -33.00 0.35 -20.72
C ILE A 6 -32.38 -1.02 -20.39
N ILE A 7 -33.08 -2.13 -20.75
CA ILE A 7 -32.57 -3.49 -20.53
C ILE A 7 -31.37 -3.80 -21.45
N ASN A 8 -31.33 -3.28 -22.68
CA ASN A 8 -30.15 -3.43 -23.55
C ASN A 8 -28.96 -2.58 -23.11
N ALA A 9 -29.16 -1.42 -22.52
CA ALA A 9 -28.08 -0.60 -21.97
C ALA A 9 -27.46 -1.19 -20.69
N MET A 10 -28.18 -2.04 -19.94
CA MET A 10 -27.65 -2.77 -18.80
C MET A 10 -26.83 -4.02 -19.18
N ASN A 11 -26.98 -4.53 -20.40
CA ASN A 11 -26.29 -5.76 -20.86
C ASN A 11 -24.90 -5.52 -21.48
N ASP A 12 -24.46 -4.27 -21.62
CA ASP A 12 -23.19 -3.90 -22.27
C ASP A 12 -22.17 -3.30 -21.27
N ARG A 13 -22.35 -3.54 -19.97
CA ARG A 13 -21.41 -3.03 -18.96
C ARG A 13 -20.25 -3.99 -18.75
N HIS A 14 -19.02 -3.48 -18.86
CA HIS A 14 -17.81 -4.28 -18.60
C HIS A 14 -17.77 -4.82 -17.18
N THR A 15 -17.32 -6.06 -17.03
CA THR A 15 -17.02 -6.65 -15.71
C THR A 15 -15.51 -6.60 -15.46
N ILE A 16 -15.12 -5.88 -14.40
CA ILE A 16 -13.74 -5.74 -13.98
C ILE A 16 -13.48 -6.62 -12.75
N CYS A 17 -12.46 -7.44 -12.83
CA CYS A 17 -12.03 -8.24 -11.68
C CYS A 17 -10.85 -7.57 -10.97
N LEU A 18 -11.04 -7.22 -9.71
CA LEU A 18 -10.05 -6.59 -8.85
C LEU A 18 -9.43 -7.65 -7.93
N LEU A 19 -8.09 -7.72 -7.90
CA LEU A 19 -7.37 -8.70 -7.08
C LEU A 19 -6.46 -7.98 -6.07
N ASN A 20 -6.51 -8.41 -4.81
CA ASN A 20 -5.58 -7.91 -3.79
C ASN A 20 -5.32 -8.98 -2.71
N ASP A 21 -4.13 -8.95 -2.14
CA ASP A 21 -3.74 -9.86 -1.05
C ASP A 21 -4.31 -9.44 0.32
N SER A 22 -4.76 -8.19 0.47
CA SER A 22 -5.48 -7.69 1.65
C SER A 22 -6.87 -7.19 1.28
N PHE A 23 -7.83 -7.46 2.18
CA PHE A 23 -9.21 -6.97 2.06
C PHE A 23 -9.84 -6.98 3.46
N PRO A 24 -10.90 -6.19 3.74
CA PRO A 24 -11.52 -6.22 5.04
C PRO A 24 -11.82 -7.65 5.54
N PRO A 25 -11.61 -7.95 6.84
CA PRO A 25 -11.41 -7.01 7.95
C PRO A 25 -10.00 -6.44 8.13
N ILE A 26 -9.04 -6.74 7.27
CA ILE A 26 -7.74 -6.07 7.27
C ILE A 26 -7.93 -4.66 6.71
N ILE A 27 -7.50 -3.64 7.49
CA ILE A 27 -7.61 -2.24 7.13
C ILE A 27 -6.21 -1.72 6.76
N ASP A 28 -5.99 -1.49 5.48
CA ASP A 28 -4.81 -0.81 4.95
C ASP A 28 -5.19 0.05 3.73
N GLY A 29 -4.27 0.88 3.28
CA GLY A 29 -4.53 1.82 2.18
C GLY A 29 -4.86 1.15 0.85
N VAL A 30 -4.32 -0.06 0.58
CA VAL A 30 -4.58 -0.79 -0.66
C VAL A 30 -5.92 -1.51 -0.60
N ALA A 31 -6.24 -2.15 0.54
CA ALA A 31 -7.55 -2.74 0.77
C ALA A 31 -8.67 -1.70 0.63
N ASN A 32 -8.47 -0.49 1.19
CA ASN A 32 -9.42 0.62 1.05
C ASN A 32 -9.56 1.07 -0.42
N ALA A 33 -8.47 1.14 -1.17
CA ALA A 33 -8.52 1.45 -2.59
C ALA A 33 -9.37 0.43 -3.36
N VAL A 34 -9.15 -0.87 -3.15
CA VAL A 34 -9.92 -1.94 -3.82
C VAL A 34 -11.41 -1.87 -3.48
N VAL A 35 -11.77 -1.61 -2.22
CA VAL A 35 -13.18 -1.42 -1.81
C VAL A 35 -13.82 -0.25 -2.54
N ASN A 36 -13.12 0.89 -2.62
CA ASN A 36 -13.64 2.08 -3.32
C ASN A 36 -13.75 1.83 -4.82
N TYR A 37 -12.76 1.22 -5.45
CA TYR A 37 -12.85 0.81 -6.86
C TYR A 37 -14.06 -0.09 -7.10
N ALA A 38 -14.20 -1.17 -6.33
CA ALA A 38 -15.28 -2.13 -6.52
C ALA A 38 -16.66 -1.47 -6.37
N ARG A 39 -16.86 -0.72 -5.28
CA ARG A 39 -18.13 -0.07 -4.99
C ARG A 39 -18.54 0.96 -6.07
N ILE A 40 -17.60 1.77 -6.54
CA ILE A 40 -17.89 2.83 -7.51
C ILE A 40 -18.08 2.24 -8.90
N ILE A 41 -17.29 1.22 -9.28
CA ILE A 41 -17.51 0.50 -10.54
C ILE A 41 -18.91 -0.10 -10.55
N GLU A 42 -19.30 -0.84 -9.51
CA GLU A 42 -20.61 -1.49 -9.43
C GLU A 42 -21.75 -0.47 -9.47
N LYS A 43 -21.62 0.62 -8.73
CA LYS A 43 -22.63 1.67 -8.65
C LYS A 43 -22.82 2.44 -9.96
N SER A 44 -21.74 2.76 -10.69
CA SER A 44 -21.78 3.83 -11.70
C SER A 44 -21.26 3.45 -13.08
N HIS A 45 -20.40 2.44 -13.20
CA HIS A 45 -19.66 2.21 -14.45
C HIS A 45 -19.90 0.83 -15.07
N GLY A 46 -19.84 -0.24 -14.28
CA GLY A 46 -19.88 -1.61 -14.79
C GLY A 46 -20.25 -2.61 -13.70
N HIS A 47 -19.68 -3.79 -13.80
CA HIS A 47 -19.74 -4.81 -12.74
C HIS A 47 -18.36 -5.02 -12.16
N SER A 48 -18.28 -5.34 -10.87
CA SER A 48 -17.04 -5.61 -10.18
C SER A 48 -17.05 -6.96 -9.48
N LEU A 49 -15.97 -7.73 -9.68
CA LEU A 49 -15.66 -8.94 -8.95
C LEU A 49 -14.38 -8.72 -8.15
N VAL A 50 -14.41 -8.93 -6.84
CA VAL A 50 -13.20 -8.89 -6.01
C VAL A 50 -12.73 -10.32 -5.71
N LEU A 51 -11.48 -10.62 -6.03
CA LEU A 51 -10.80 -11.85 -5.62
C LEU A 51 -9.77 -11.54 -4.53
N THR A 52 -9.93 -12.16 -3.36
CA THR A 52 -9.06 -11.90 -2.20
C THR A 52 -8.85 -13.18 -1.38
N PRO A 53 -7.74 -13.32 -0.63
CA PRO A 53 -7.55 -14.46 0.24
C PRO A 53 -8.62 -14.60 1.32
N GLN A 54 -8.97 -15.84 1.67
CA GLN A 54 -9.85 -16.11 2.79
C GLN A 54 -9.19 -15.69 4.11
N ILE A 55 -9.90 -14.88 4.89
CA ILE A 55 -9.47 -14.43 6.22
C ILE A 55 -10.48 -14.94 7.25
N PRO A 56 -10.05 -15.59 8.35
CA PRO A 56 -10.97 -16.01 9.39
C PRO A 56 -11.78 -14.85 9.97
N GLY A 57 -13.11 -15.00 10.02
CA GLY A 57 -14.02 -13.99 10.57
C GLY A 57 -14.39 -12.88 9.58
N SER A 58 -14.07 -13.02 8.28
CA SER A 58 -14.58 -12.11 7.26
C SER A 58 -16.09 -12.24 7.08
N ASP A 59 -16.75 -11.09 6.95
CA ASP A 59 -18.17 -10.97 6.60
C ASP A 59 -18.29 -10.05 5.37
N ASP A 60 -18.79 -10.61 4.29
CA ASP A 60 -18.92 -9.92 3.00
C ASP A 60 -20.36 -9.49 2.72
N SER A 61 -21.30 -9.72 3.64
CA SER A 61 -22.74 -9.44 3.47
C SER A 61 -23.08 -7.94 3.31
N GLY A 62 -22.17 -7.05 3.72
CA GLY A 62 -22.35 -5.60 3.65
C GLY A 62 -21.94 -4.94 2.33
N TYR A 63 -21.50 -5.72 1.34
CA TYR A 63 -21.05 -5.19 0.04
C TYR A 63 -22.10 -5.44 -1.04
N ASP A 64 -22.23 -4.50 -1.96
CA ASP A 64 -23.13 -4.49 -3.11
C ASP A 64 -22.49 -5.02 -4.41
N PHE A 65 -21.27 -5.55 -4.32
CA PHE A 65 -20.50 -6.14 -5.41
C PHE A 65 -20.06 -7.57 -5.07
N SER A 66 -19.68 -8.33 -6.10
CA SER A 66 -19.29 -9.75 -5.95
C SER A 66 -17.92 -9.88 -5.29
N ILE A 67 -17.83 -10.73 -4.27
CA ILE A 67 -16.56 -11.07 -3.59
C ILE A 67 -16.40 -12.59 -3.59
N VAL A 68 -15.25 -13.06 -4.06
CA VAL A 68 -14.85 -14.46 -3.93
C VAL A 68 -13.56 -14.57 -3.16
N ARG A 69 -13.62 -15.24 -2.02
CA ARG A 69 -12.47 -15.52 -1.18
C ARG A 69 -11.88 -16.87 -1.51
N TYR A 70 -10.62 -16.86 -1.94
CA TYR A 70 -9.92 -18.09 -2.30
C TYR A 70 -9.07 -18.61 -1.13
N PRO A 71 -8.72 -19.90 -1.10
CA PRO A 71 -7.96 -20.52 -0.01
C PRO A 71 -6.67 -19.77 0.32
N SER A 72 -6.32 -19.72 1.60
CA SER A 72 -5.18 -18.99 2.11
C SER A 72 -4.46 -19.72 3.24
N ILE A 73 -3.22 -19.31 3.49
CA ILE A 73 -2.40 -19.76 4.62
C ILE A 73 -2.16 -18.57 5.54
N ASP A 74 -2.35 -18.75 6.84
CA ASP A 74 -2.10 -17.69 7.82
C ASP A 74 -0.59 -17.49 8.04
N THR A 75 -0.05 -16.50 7.35
CA THR A 75 1.36 -16.08 7.44
C THR A 75 1.53 -14.77 8.21
N ARG A 76 0.48 -14.27 8.90
CA ARG A 76 0.48 -12.97 9.60
C ARG A 76 1.59 -12.84 10.63
N LYS A 77 1.94 -13.92 11.33
CA LYS A 77 3.06 -13.91 12.29
C LYS A 77 4.44 -13.76 11.64
N LEU A 78 4.53 -14.03 10.33
CA LEU A 78 5.80 -14.06 9.61
C LEU A 78 6.01 -12.80 8.77
N ILE A 79 4.99 -12.39 8.02
CA ILE A 79 5.05 -11.28 7.06
C ILE A 79 3.95 -10.24 7.29
N GLY A 80 3.18 -10.33 8.37
CA GLY A 80 2.09 -9.40 8.69
C GLY A 80 0.78 -9.63 7.92
N TYR A 81 0.76 -10.45 6.89
CA TYR A 81 -0.37 -10.68 5.98
C TYR A 81 -0.71 -12.17 5.86
N VAL A 82 -1.91 -12.45 5.37
CA VAL A 82 -2.35 -13.78 4.95
C VAL A 82 -1.85 -14.02 3.53
N THR A 83 -1.30 -15.18 3.25
CA THR A 83 -0.85 -15.55 1.89
C THR A 83 -1.94 -16.34 1.18
N GLY A 84 -2.46 -15.82 0.08
CA GLY A 84 -3.46 -16.49 -0.74
C GLY A 84 -2.87 -17.64 -1.56
N TYR A 85 -3.72 -18.61 -1.92
CA TYR A 85 -3.36 -19.72 -2.80
C TYR A 85 -3.56 -19.31 -4.26
N PRO A 86 -2.50 -19.13 -5.07
CA PRO A 86 -2.58 -18.41 -6.35
C PRO A 86 -3.21 -19.22 -7.51
N PHE A 87 -3.80 -20.40 -7.24
CA PHE A 87 -4.41 -21.26 -8.27
C PHE A 87 -5.74 -21.85 -7.78
N SER A 88 -6.70 -20.98 -7.52
CA SER A 88 -7.99 -21.34 -6.98
C SER A 88 -8.97 -21.72 -8.11
N PRO A 89 -9.55 -22.93 -8.08
CA PRO A 89 -10.64 -23.30 -8.99
C PRO A 89 -11.88 -22.41 -8.79
N GLU A 90 -12.14 -21.97 -7.56
CA GLU A 90 -13.24 -21.08 -7.23
C GLU A 90 -13.08 -19.70 -7.90
N ALA A 91 -11.86 -19.13 -7.83
CA ALA A 91 -11.54 -17.89 -8.53
C ALA A 91 -11.66 -18.05 -10.07
N ALA A 92 -11.16 -19.17 -10.61
CA ALA A 92 -11.27 -19.44 -12.04
C ALA A 92 -12.73 -19.63 -12.49
N SER A 93 -13.57 -20.26 -11.67
CA SER A 93 -15.00 -20.38 -11.94
C SER A 93 -15.70 -19.04 -11.91
N ALA A 94 -15.40 -18.19 -10.91
CA ALA A 94 -15.99 -16.87 -10.76
C ALA A 94 -15.69 -15.96 -11.97
N VAL A 95 -14.44 -15.93 -12.43
CA VAL A 95 -14.03 -15.13 -13.63
C VAL A 95 -14.88 -15.50 -14.86
N LYS A 96 -15.15 -16.80 -15.07
CA LYS A 96 -15.99 -17.27 -16.18
C LYS A 96 -17.47 -16.95 -15.97
N THR A 97 -17.98 -17.18 -14.76
CA THR A 97 -19.40 -16.98 -14.43
C THR A 97 -19.80 -15.52 -14.55
N GLU A 98 -18.96 -14.61 -14.03
CA GLU A 98 -19.16 -13.16 -14.06
C GLU A 98 -18.75 -12.53 -15.40
N ARG A 99 -18.25 -13.32 -16.36
CA ARG A 99 -17.83 -12.85 -17.70
C ARG A 99 -16.84 -11.68 -17.62
N VAL A 100 -15.82 -11.84 -16.79
CA VAL A 100 -14.77 -10.82 -16.61
C VAL A 100 -14.10 -10.48 -17.94
N GLU A 101 -13.88 -9.21 -18.21
CA GLU A 101 -13.23 -8.71 -19.42
C GLU A 101 -11.83 -8.10 -19.15
N LEU A 102 -11.53 -7.78 -17.89
CA LEU A 102 -10.22 -7.26 -17.48
C LEU A 102 -9.91 -7.68 -16.05
N LEU A 103 -8.65 -8.02 -15.81
CA LEU A 103 -8.10 -8.28 -14.49
C LEU A 103 -7.23 -7.12 -14.04
N HIS A 104 -7.47 -6.60 -12.84
CA HIS A 104 -6.65 -5.56 -12.23
C HIS A 104 -6.15 -5.99 -10.85
N THR A 105 -4.86 -6.23 -10.72
CA THR A 105 -4.26 -6.56 -9.42
C THR A 105 -3.66 -5.33 -8.76
N HIS A 106 -3.94 -5.16 -7.46
CA HIS A 106 -3.43 -4.06 -6.64
C HIS A 106 -2.22 -4.45 -5.79
N CYS A 107 -1.81 -5.71 -5.85
CA CYS A 107 -0.64 -6.20 -5.14
C CYS A 107 0.21 -7.10 -6.06
N PRO A 108 1.54 -6.92 -6.12
CA PRO A 108 2.41 -7.68 -7.02
C PRO A 108 2.84 -9.04 -6.44
N VAL A 109 2.22 -9.52 -5.35
CA VAL A 109 2.59 -10.74 -4.66
C VAL A 109 1.69 -11.90 -5.13
N THR A 110 0.93 -12.56 -4.24
CA THR A 110 0.17 -13.77 -4.60
C THR A 110 -1.04 -13.50 -5.48
N SER A 111 -1.73 -12.38 -5.27
CA SER A 111 -2.83 -11.95 -6.14
C SER A 111 -2.36 -11.70 -7.58
N ALA A 112 -1.14 -11.18 -7.79
CA ALA A 112 -0.59 -11.02 -9.14
C ALA A 112 -0.28 -12.36 -9.81
N VAL A 113 0.18 -13.36 -9.07
CA VAL A 113 0.38 -14.72 -9.62
C VAL A 113 -0.96 -15.34 -10.03
N LEU A 114 -2.00 -15.20 -9.19
CA LEU A 114 -3.36 -15.64 -9.52
C LEU A 114 -3.88 -14.89 -10.76
N ALA A 115 -3.74 -13.57 -10.80
CA ALA A 115 -4.18 -12.74 -11.92
C ALA A 115 -3.52 -13.15 -13.25
N ARG A 116 -2.21 -13.42 -13.25
CA ARG A 116 -1.47 -13.92 -14.42
C ARG A 116 -2.02 -15.26 -14.91
N SER A 117 -2.27 -16.20 -13.97
CA SER A 117 -2.83 -17.49 -14.29
C SER A 117 -4.24 -17.38 -14.92
N LEU A 118 -5.09 -16.51 -14.33
CA LEU A 118 -6.44 -16.27 -14.85
C LEU A 118 -6.44 -15.55 -16.20
N ALA A 119 -5.53 -14.55 -16.37
CA ALA A 119 -5.37 -13.82 -17.61
C ALA A 119 -5.01 -14.74 -18.79
N GLU A 120 -4.05 -15.65 -18.57
CA GLU A 120 -3.65 -16.61 -19.60
C GLU A 120 -4.73 -17.66 -19.88
N ALA A 121 -5.38 -18.19 -18.83
CA ALA A 121 -6.40 -19.23 -19.00
C ALA A 121 -7.69 -18.74 -19.70
N ASN A 122 -7.98 -17.43 -19.65
CA ASN A 122 -9.20 -16.84 -20.18
C ASN A 122 -8.96 -15.82 -21.30
N ASP A 123 -7.71 -15.61 -21.72
CA ASP A 123 -7.30 -14.63 -22.74
C ASP A 123 -7.78 -13.22 -22.41
N LEU A 124 -7.40 -12.72 -21.21
CA LEU A 124 -7.85 -11.44 -20.66
C LEU A 124 -6.70 -10.46 -20.48
N PRO A 125 -6.94 -9.14 -20.66
CA PRO A 125 -5.98 -8.11 -20.30
C PRO A 125 -5.72 -8.06 -18.80
N LEU A 126 -4.48 -7.71 -18.42
CA LEU A 126 -4.02 -7.65 -17.05
C LEU A 126 -3.34 -6.29 -16.74
N VAL A 127 -3.90 -5.58 -15.77
CA VAL A 127 -3.37 -4.34 -15.22
C VAL A 127 -2.83 -4.59 -13.82
N LEU A 128 -1.76 -3.88 -13.44
CA LEU A 128 -1.26 -3.86 -12.07
C LEU A 128 -1.08 -2.42 -11.59
N THR A 129 -1.62 -2.09 -10.42
CA THR A 129 -1.31 -0.83 -9.73
C THR A 129 -0.25 -1.04 -8.65
N TRP A 130 0.82 -0.24 -8.74
CA TRP A 130 1.90 -0.18 -7.76
C TRP A 130 1.60 0.86 -6.69
N HIS A 131 1.31 0.40 -5.46
CA HIS A 131 0.80 1.27 -4.38
C HIS A 131 1.85 1.71 -3.37
N THR A 132 2.91 0.92 -3.14
CA THR A 132 3.86 1.15 -2.04
C THR A 132 5.31 0.89 -2.46
N LYS A 133 6.25 1.29 -1.61
CA LYS A 133 7.69 1.02 -1.77
C LYS A 133 8.01 -0.38 -1.22
N TYR A 134 7.73 -1.42 -2.00
CA TYR A 134 7.93 -2.82 -1.59
C TYR A 134 9.37 -3.16 -1.25
N ASP A 135 10.36 -2.45 -1.81
CA ASP A 135 11.77 -2.58 -1.46
C ASP A 135 12.02 -2.26 0.01
N ILE A 136 11.39 -1.23 0.55
CA ILE A 136 11.48 -0.85 1.96
C ILE A 136 10.75 -1.87 2.83
N ASP A 137 9.54 -2.30 2.44
CA ASP A 137 8.77 -3.29 3.20
C ASP A 137 9.50 -4.63 3.26
N ILE A 138 10.10 -5.07 2.14
CA ILE A 138 10.92 -6.28 2.09
C ILE A 138 12.19 -6.11 2.93
N ALA A 139 12.87 -4.96 2.87
CA ALA A 139 14.08 -4.71 3.66
C ALA A 139 13.80 -4.74 5.17
N ASN A 140 12.62 -4.26 5.59
CA ASN A 140 12.19 -4.31 6.98
C ASN A 140 11.81 -5.73 7.45
N ALA A 141 11.20 -6.53 6.56
CA ALA A 141 10.73 -7.87 6.88
C ALA A 141 11.82 -8.96 6.75
N VAL A 142 12.81 -8.76 5.87
CA VAL A 142 13.82 -9.76 5.52
C VAL A 142 15.22 -9.19 5.75
N LYS A 143 16.00 -9.80 6.64
CA LYS A 143 17.35 -9.30 6.98
C LYS A 143 18.43 -9.68 5.96
N SER A 144 18.24 -10.76 5.18
CA SER A 144 19.21 -11.23 4.19
C SER A 144 19.10 -10.45 2.89
N LYS A 145 20.16 -9.78 2.45
CA LYS A 145 20.19 -9.04 1.16
C LYS A 145 19.88 -9.94 -0.04
N LEU A 146 20.40 -11.16 -0.05
CA LEU A 146 20.16 -12.12 -1.13
C LEU A 146 18.67 -12.46 -1.25
N LEU A 147 17.99 -12.69 -0.10
CA LEU A 147 16.55 -12.94 -0.09
C LEU A 147 15.73 -11.68 -0.45
N GLN A 148 16.19 -10.48 -0.09
CA GLN A 148 15.58 -9.22 -0.52
C GLN A 148 15.64 -9.09 -2.06
N GLU A 149 16.80 -9.31 -2.66
CA GLU A 149 17.01 -9.27 -4.11
C GLU A 149 16.14 -10.31 -4.83
N SER A 150 16.10 -11.54 -4.32
CA SER A 150 15.26 -12.62 -4.89
C SER A 150 13.76 -12.27 -4.82
N ALA A 151 13.29 -11.69 -3.70
CA ALA A 151 11.92 -11.24 -3.54
C ALA A 151 11.58 -10.11 -4.52
N LEU A 152 12.46 -9.10 -4.66
CA LEU A 152 12.27 -7.99 -5.61
C LEU A 152 12.22 -8.50 -7.06
N GLN A 153 13.09 -9.44 -7.43
CA GLN A 153 13.06 -10.06 -8.76
C GLN A 153 11.74 -10.82 -8.99
N ALA A 154 11.20 -11.51 -7.98
CA ALA A 154 9.90 -12.17 -8.08
C ALA A 154 8.76 -11.14 -8.31
N LEU A 155 8.75 -10.02 -7.60
CA LEU A 155 7.79 -8.94 -7.84
C LEU A 155 7.92 -8.37 -9.26
N LEU A 156 9.14 -8.08 -9.71
CA LEU A 156 9.38 -7.54 -11.04
C LEU A 156 8.93 -8.48 -12.16
N ARG A 157 9.02 -9.80 -11.97
CA ARG A 157 8.46 -10.77 -12.93
C ARG A 157 6.95 -10.67 -13.03
N ASN A 158 6.25 -10.47 -11.90
CA ASN A 158 4.81 -10.27 -11.91
C ASN A 158 4.43 -8.95 -12.59
N VAL A 159 5.18 -7.88 -12.31
CA VAL A 159 4.99 -6.57 -12.94
C VAL A 159 5.21 -6.66 -14.46
N ASN A 160 6.31 -7.26 -14.91
CA ASN A 160 6.64 -7.39 -16.34
C ASN A 160 5.67 -8.29 -17.13
N ALA A 161 4.84 -9.07 -16.45
CA ALA A 161 3.84 -9.93 -17.09
C ALA A 161 2.50 -9.23 -17.30
N CYS A 162 2.32 -7.98 -16.85
CA CYS A 162 1.11 -7.21 -17.04
C CYS A 162 1.15 -6.43 -18.36
N ASP A 163 -0.02 -6.16 -18.94
CA ASP A 163 -0.15 -5.37 -20.17
C ASP A 163 0.02 -3.88 -19.89
N GLU A 164 -0.48 -3.41 -18.74
CA GLU A 164 -0.23 -2.06 -18.27
C GLU A 164 0.16 -2.04 -16.79
N ILE A 165 1.07 -1.12 -16.47
CA ILE A 165 1.45 -0.81 -15.11
C ILE A 165 0.96 0.59 -14.77
N TRP A 166 0.19 0.67 -13.68
CA TRP A 166 -0.24 1.93 -13.10
C TRP A 166 0.50 2.19 -11.80
N THR A 167 0.66 3.47 -11.47
CA THR A 167 1.27 3.88 -10.20
C THR A 167 0.43 4.98 -9.58
N VAL A 168 0.35 5.00 -8.26
CA VAL A 168 -0.47 5.99 -7.54
C VAL A 168 0.12 7.39 -7.55
N SER A 169 1.40 7.52 -7.92
CA SER A 169 2.13 8.79 -8.05
C SER A 169 3.34 8.60 -8.96
N LYS A 170 3.89 9.69 -9.47
CA LYS A 170 5.16 9.66 -10.20
C LYS A 170 6.29 9.12 -9.32
N GLY A 171 6.34 9.53 -8.04
CA GLY A 171 7.32 9.04 -7.09
C GLY A 171 7.24 7.53 -6.84
N ALA A 172 6.03 6.93 -6.83
CA ALA A 172 5.86 5.49 -6.80
C ALA A 172 6.38 4.81 -8.08
N GLY A 173 6.19 5.44 -9.24
CA GLY A 173 6.72 4.97 -10.52
C GLY A 173 8.24 5.03 -10.58
N GLU A 174 8.86 6.09 -10.09
CA GLU A 174 10.33 6.21 -10.00
C GLU A 174 10.92 5.20 -9.00
N ASN A 175 10.23 4.92 -7.87
CA ASN A 175 10.61 3.83 -6.99
C ASN A 175 10.57 2.48 -7.73
N LEU A 176 9.51 2.19 -8.48
CA LEU A 176 9.42 0.97 -9.28
C LEU A 176 10.56 0.86 -10.30
N ARG A 177 10.95 1.98 -10.94
CA ARG A 177 12.13 2.03 -11.82
C ARG A 177 13.44 1.79 -11.08
N SER A 178 13.59 2.33 -9.88
CA SER A 178 14.82 2.19 -9.07
C SER A 178 15.10 0.73 -8.71
N ILE A 179 14.07 -0.09 -8.52
CA ILE A 179 14.21 -1.51 -8.23
C ILE A 179 14.36 -2.40 -9.47
N GLY A 180 14.37 -1.81 -10.67
CA GLY A 180 14.73 -2.50 -11.92
C GLY A 180 13.68 -2.59 -13.01
N TYR A 181 12.46 -2.06 -12.81
CA TYR A 181 11.47 -1.97 -13.88
C TYR A 181 11.94 -1.05 -15.01
N ARG A 182 11.76 -1.45 -16.27
CA ARG A 182 12.23 -0.71 -17.46
C ARG A 182 11.11 -0.34 -18.43
N GLY A 183 9.87 -0.79 -18.15
CA GLY A 183 8.71 -0.45 -18.96
C GLY A 183 8.13 0.92 -18.65
N ASP A 184 7.07 1.25 -19.38
CA ASP A 184 6.29 2.45 -19.12
C ASP A 184 5.28 2.23 -18.00
N TYR A 185 4.89 3.31 -17.30
CA TYR A 185 3.81 3.30 -16.34
C TYR A 185 2.90 4.51 -16.53
N ILE A 186 1.67 4.37 -16.08
CA ILE A 186 0.66 5.43 -16.07
C ILE A 186 0.43 5.86 -14.63
N VAL A 187 0.45 7.17 -14.36
CA VAL A 187 0.09 7.69 -13.03
C VAL A 187 -1.43 7.72 -12.92
N MET A 188 -1.96 6.91 -12.01
CA MET A 188 -3.39 6.79 -11.70
C MET A 188 -3.57 7.06 -10.20
N PRO A 189 -3.77 8.32 -9.79
CA PRO A 189 -3.85 8.68 -8.39
C PRO A 189 -5.08 8.08 -7.70
N ASN A 190 -4.93 7.73 -6.43
CA ASN A 190 -6.06 7.36 -5.58
C ASN A 190 -6.90 8.59 -5.24
N GLY A 191 -8.21 8.39 -5.08
CA GLY A 191 -9.09 9.37 -4.47
C GLY A 191 -8.89 9.45 -2.96
N VAL A 192 -9.54 10.41 -2.33
CA VAL A 192 -9.62 10.52 -0.87
C VAL A 192 -11.04 10.25 -0.37
N ASP A 193 -11.14 9.71 0.84
CA ASP A 193 -12.43 9.35 1.45
C ASP A 193 -13.18 10.56 2.05
N LEU A 194 -12.54 11.73 2.07
CA LEU A 194 -13.12 12.94 2.61
C LEU A 194 -13.79 13.73 1.48
N PRO A 195 -15.10 13.98 1.55
CA PRO A 195 -15.78 14.84 0.57
C PRO A 195 -15.36 16.30 0.74
N ARG A 196 -15.36 17.05 -0.36
CA ARG A 196 -15.06 18.49 -0.37
C ARG A 196 -16.27 19.34 0.07
N GLU A 197 -17.04 18.85 1.04
CA GLU A 197 -18.14 19.59 1.63
C GLU A 197 -17.65 20.30 2.91
N ARG A 198 -18.13 21.50 3.13
CA ARG A 198 -17.77 22.25 4.34
C ARG A 198 -18.34 21.56 5.58
N VAL A 199 -17.49 21.31 6.56
CA VAL A 199 -17.91 20.80 7.86
C VAL A 199 -18.66 21.90 8.62
N PRO A 200 -19.86 21.62 9.21
CA PRO A 200 -20.57 22.61 10.01
C PRO A 200 -19.74 23.13 11.18
N GLU A 201 -19.68 24.43 11.37
CA GLU A 201 -18.87 25.07 12.45
C GLU A 201 -19.25 24.55 13.84
N GLU A 202 -20.53 24.27 14.08
CA GLU A 202 -20.99 23.72 15.35
C GLU A 202 -20.36 22.36 15.64
N PHE A 203 -20.26 21.48 14.62
CA PHE A 203 -19.62 20.18 14.75
C PHE A 203 -18.10 20.31 14.93
N VAL A 204 -17.46 21.24 14.24
CA VAL A 204 -16.04 21.55 14.46
C VAL A 204 -15.81 21.94 15.91
N ARG A 205 -16.61 22.86 16.48
CA ARG A 205 -16.52 23.27 17.88
C ARG A 205 -16.78 22.12 18.86
N GLU A 206 -17.73 21.23 18.54
CA GLU A 206 -17.98 20.03 19.34
C GLU A 206 -16.74 19.14 19.41
N VAL A 207 -16.14 18.82 18.26
CA VAL A 207 -14.97 17.92 18.15
C VAL A 207 -13.73 18.53 18.82
N THR A 208 -13.57 19.84 18.73
CA THR A 208 -12.40 20.55 19.28
C THR A 208 -12.63 21.07 20.71
N SER A 209 -13.83 20.89 21.25
CA SER A 209 -14.17 21.29 22.62
C SER A 209 -13.23 20.62 23.63
N GLY A 210 -12.74 21.40 24.58
CA GLY A 210 -11.82 20.91 25.60
C GLY A 210 -10.33 21.03 25.24
N TYR A 211 -10.00 21.49 24.03
CA TYR A 211 -8.64 21.84 23.63
C TYR A 211 -8.47 23.36 23.64
N ASP A 212 -7.27 23.84 23.99
CA ASP A 212 -6.93 25.28 23.96
C ASP A 212 -6.57 25.70 22.53
N LEU A 213 -7.62 26.09 21.77
CA LEU A 213 -7.54 26.52 20.37
C LEU A 213 -8.22 27.89 20.20
N PRO A 214 -7.55 29.01 20.55
CA PRO A 214 -8.11 30.35 20.38
C PRO A 214 -8.27 30.71 18.89
N ASP A 215 -9.36 31.42 18.56
CA ASP A 215 -9.68 31.78 17.16
C ASP A 215 -8.67 32.76 16.51
N ASP A 216 -7.92 33.50 17.33
CA ASP A 216 -6.93 34.50 16.89
C ASP A 216 -5.50 33.96 16.88
N VAL A 217 -5.30 32.68 17.16
CA VAL A 217 -3.99 32.02 17.20
C VAL A 217 -3.91 30.97 16.10
N PRO A 218 -2.90 31.02 15.22
CA PRO A 218 -2.75 30.04 14.15
C PRO A 218 -2.73 28.60 14.66
N CYS A 219 -3.56 27.75 14.05
CA CYS A 219 -3.64 26.33 14.34
C CYS A 219 -2.95 25.51 13.26
N PHE A 220 -1.89 24.81 13.62
CA PHE A 220 -1.18 23.89 12.76
C PHE A 220 -1.56 22.45 13.06
N LEU A 221 -1.60 21.61 12.05
CA LEU A 221 -2.10 20.25 12.13
C LEU A 221 -1.09 19.25 11.52
N PHE A 222 -0.94 18.12 12.16
CA PHE A 222 -0.36 16.91 11.59
C PHE A 222 -1.34 15.74 11.81
N ILE A 223 -1.62 14.96 10.76
CA ILE A 223 -2.41 13.73 10.88
C ILE A 223 -1.60 12.56 10.33
N GLY A 224 -1.46 11.50 11.12
CA GLY A 224 -0.75 10.30 10.71
C GLY A 224 -0.16 9.50 11.86
N ARG A 225 0.58 8.45 11.51
CA ARG A 225 1.33 7.68 12.50
C ARG A 225 2.43 8.54 13.14
N LEU A 226 2.47 8.59 14.45
CA LEU A 226 3.49 9.31 15.19
C LEU A 226 4.79 8.47 15.22
N MET A 227 5.58 8.66 14.16
CA MET A 227 6.86 8.02 13.92
C MET A 227 7.87 9.07 13.48
N TRP A 228 9.09 9.03 14.00
CA TRP A 228 10.12 10.05 13.71
C TRP A 228 10.42 10.22 12.21
N TYR A 229 10.35 9.13 11.44
CA TYR A 229 10.58 9.18 9.99
C TYR A 229 9.50 9.97 9.20
N LYS A 230 8.40 10.38 9.84
CA LYS A 230 7.40 11.29 9.28
C LYS A 230 7.77 12.77 9.39
N GLY A 231 8.98 13.07 9.81
CA GLY A 231 9.49 14.44 9.92
C GLY A 231 9.01 15.19 11.16
N LEU A 232 8.52 14.49 12.20
CA LEU A 232 8.00 15.12 13.42
C LEU A 232 9.05 15.95 14.14
N ARG A 233 10.34 15.58 14.03
CA ARG A 233 11.43 16.37 14.58
C ARG A 233 11.57 17.74 13.89
N ILE A 234 11.43 17.77 12.55
CA ILE A 234 11.46 19.02 11.77
C ILE A 234 10.35 19.97 12.25
N ILE A 235 9.14 19.42 12.48
CA ILE A 235 8.01 20.21 13.02
C ILE A 235 8.37 20.78 14.38
N LEU A 236 8.75 19.96 15.35
CA LEU A 236 8.98 20.38 16.72
C LEU A 236 10.16 21.36 16.84
N ASP A 237 11.24 21.13 16.09
CA ASP A 237 12.41 22.05 16.09
C ASP A 237 12.05 23.40 15.46
N ALA A 238 11.26 23.42 14.37
CA ALA A 238 10.78 24.66 13.75
C ALA A 238 9.87 25.43 14.70
N LEU A 239 8.93 24.76 15.36
CA LEU A 239 8.03 25.39 16.34
C LEU A 239 8.79 25.91 17.57
N THR A 240 9.86 25.23 18.00
CA THR A 240 10.76 25.71 19.07
C THR A 240 11.43 27.00 18.68
N ALA A 241 11.80 27.18 17.40
CA ALA A 241 12.36 28.43 16.93
C ALA A 241 11.33 29.59 17.00
N LEU A 242 10.10 29.34 16.56
CA LEU A 242 8.99 30.31 16.61
C LEU A 242 8.64 30.71 18.06
N ASP A 243 8.59 29.75 18.98
CA ASP A 243 8.31 30.00 20.39
C ASP A 243 9.39 30.91 21.04
N LYS A 244 10.66 30.67 20.75
CA LYS A 244 11.79 31.55 21.20
C LYS A 244 11.71 32.96 20.65
N GLU A 245 11.09 33.17 19.52
CA GLU A 245 10.82 34.49 18.91
C GLU A 245 9.56 35.14 19.49
N GLY A 246 8.82 34.44 20.35
CA GLY A 246 7.59 34.95 20.98
C GLY A 246 6.37 34.92 20.08
N LEU A 247 6.40 34.17 18.97
CA LEU A 247 5.26 33.98 18.11
C LEU A 247 4.26 32.97 18.73
N ASP A 248 2.97 33.28 18.68
CA ASP A 248 1.92 32.39 19.20
C ASP A 248 1.40 31.44 18.11
N PHE A 249 1.12 30.23 18.50
CA PHE A 249 0.54 29.16 17.64
C PHE A 249 -0.03 28.02 18.49
N ARG A 250 -0.84 27.18 17.88
CA ARG A 250 -1.17 25.86 18.41
C ARG A 250 -0.80 24.80 17.39
N MET A 251 -0.27 23.67 17.85
CA MET A 251 0.07 22.52 17.04
C MET A 251 -0.73 21.30 17.51
N VAL A 252 -1.51 20.71 16.62
CA VAL A 252 -2.30 19.52 16.90
C VAL A 252 -1.71 18.32 16.17
N PHE A 253 -1.39 17.26 16.92
CA PHE A 253 -1.02 15.95 16.40
C PHE A 253 -2.20 14.99 16.57
N VAL A 254 -2.75 14.54 15.44
CA VAL A 254 -3.83 13.53 15.39
C VAL A 254 -3.26 12.21 14.92
N GLY A 255 -3.30 11.20 15.78
CA GLY A 255 -2.79 9.87 15.49
C GLY A 255 -2.08 9.23 16.67
N GLY A 256 -1.60 8.02 16.46
CA GLY A 256 -0.77 7.27 17.40
C GLY A 256 0.39 6.62 16.65
N GLY A 257 1.33 6.02 17.37
CA GLY A 257 2.48 5.35 16.73
C GLY A 257 3.50 4.86 17.73
N GLY A 258 4.48 4.11 17.25
CA GLY A 258 5.52 3.52 18.08
C GLY A 258 6.38 4.56 18.81
N ASP A 259 6.57 5.73 18.20
CA ASP A 259 7.40 6.80 18.76
C ASP A 259 6.58 7.87 19.49
N GLU A 260 5.25 7.70 19.68
CA GLU A 260 4.37 8.69 20.29
C GLU A 260 4.90 9.18 21.66
N LYS A 261 5.35 8.26 22.50
CA LYS A 261 5.86 8.58 23.82
C LYS A 261 7.09 9.49 23.74
N ASP A 262 8.02 9.16 22.86
CA ASP A 262 9.27 9.91 22.68
C ASP A 262 9.02 11.29 22.04
N VAL A 263 8.05 11.38 21.12
CA VAL A 263 7.61 12.64 20.51
C VAL A 263 7.00 13.58 21.55
N ARG A 264 6.14 13.06 22.45
CA ARG A 264 5.56 13.84 23.56
C ARG A 264 6.61 14.28 24.57
N GLU A 265 7.59 13.42 24.86
CA GLU A 265 8.68 13.73 25.78
C GLU A 265 9.57 14.84 25.19
N TYR A 266 9.95 14.71 23.93
CA TYR A 266 10.72 15.73 23.23
C TYR A 266 10.00 17.08 23.15
N ALA A 267 8.70 17.11 22.86
CA ALA A 267 7.92 18.36 22.87
C ALA A 267 7.98 19.08 24.23
N ARG A 268 7.97 18.31 25.34
CA ARG A 268 8.14 18.86 26.71
C ARG A 268 9.56 19.36 26.97
N GLU A 269 10.57 18.59 26.57
CA GLU A 269 11.98 18.96 26.73
C GLU A 269 12.33 20.31 26.06
N VAL A 270 11.71 20.53 24.87
CA VAL A 270 11.94 21.79 24.13
C VAL A 270 10.99 22.93 24.55
N GLY A 271 10.13 22.71 25.56
CA GLY A 271 9.28 23.75 26.16
C GLY A 271 7.93 23.97 25.46
N LEU A 272 7.52 23.10 24.56
CA LEU A 272 6.28 23.22 23.76
C LEU A 272 5.02 22.61 24.39
N ASP A 273 5.08 22.13 25.63
CA ASP A 273 4.00 21.37 26.30
C ASP A 273 2.67 22.12 26.41
N ARG A 274 2.68 23.47 26.37
CA ARG A 274 1.48 24.30 26.40
C ARG A 274 0.92 24.63 25.00
N ARG A 275 1.69 24.41 23.96
CA ARG A 275 1.33 24.77 22.57
C ARG A 275 1.05 23.58 21.69
N VAL A 276 1.42 22.38 22.16
CA VAL A 276 1.28 21.14 21.41
C VAL A 276 0.22 20.25 22.02
N ILE A 277 -0.74 19.88 21.20
CA ILE A 277 -1.90 19.06 21.56
C ILE A 277 -1.78 17.70 20.86
N PHE A 278 -1.99 16.63 21.60
CA PHE A 278 -2.04 15.28 21.05
C PHE A 278 -3.41 14.67 21.32
N THR A 279 -4.20 14.43 20.29
CA THR A 279 -5.56 13.91 20.41
C THR A 279 -5.61 12.39 20.55
N GLY A 280 -4.52 11.69 20.22
CA GLY A 280 -4.54 10.24 19.98
C GLY A 280 -5.12 9.89 18.61
N SER A 281 -5.36 8.60 18.37
CA SER A 281 -5.89 8.11 17.10
C SER A 281 -7.38 8.43 16.94
N VAL A 282 -7.75 9.03 15.82
CA VAL A 282 -9.13 9.32 15.45
C VAL A 282 -9.48 8.47 14.22
N SER A 283 -10.43 7.54 14.37
CA SER A 283 -10.91 6.66 13.29
C SER A 283 -12.17 7.18 12.60
N ASP A 284 -12.90 8.07 13.25
CA ASP A 284 -14.09 8.71 12.71
C ASP A 284 -13.73 9.72 11.64
N ARG A 285 -14.17 9.50 10.40
CA ARG A 285 -13.85 10.33 9.24
C ARG A 285 -14.39 11.76 9.36
N GLU A 286 -15.59 11.94 9.92
CA GLU A 286 -16.18 13.27 10.11
C GLU A 286 -15.38 14.06 11.16
N LYS A 287 -14.92 13.41 12.23
CA LYS A 287 -14.04 14.05 13.21
C LYS A 287 -12.68 14.42 12.60
N LEU A 288 -12.13 13.58 11.72
CA LEU A 288 -10.90 13.94 10.99
C LEU A 288 -11.12 15.16 10.10
N ARG A 289 -12.26 15.25 9.41
CA ARG A 289 -12.63 16.45 8.62
C ARG A 289 -12.70 17.70 9.48
N ALA A 290 -13.27 17.60 10.68
CA ALA A 290 -13.33 18.72 11.60
C ALA A 290 -11.93 19.21 12.00
N TRP A 291 -10.96 18.29 12.23
CA TRP A 291 -9.56 18.66 12.49
C TRP A 291 -8.89 19.33 11.31
N TYR A 292 -9.10 18.84 10.07
CA TYR A 292 -8.61 19.54 8.88
C TYR A 292 -9.24 20.93 8.73
N SER A 293 -10.55 21.06 9.00
CA SER A 293 -11.29 22.31 8.80
C SER A 293 -10.92 23.44 9.76
N ILE A 294 -10.43 23.13 10.99
CA ILE A 294 -9.98 24.15 11.95
C ILE A 294 -8.52 24.57 11.71
N ALA A 295 -7.75 23.78 10.99
CA ALA A 295 -6.33 24.04 10.80
C ALA A 295 -6.09 25.14 9.74
N ASP A 296 -5.25 26.09 10.06
CA ASP A 296 -4.75 27.07 9.11
C ASP A 296 -3.70 26.46 8.15
N LEU A 297 -2.90 25.53 8.65
CA LEU A 297 -1.89 24.80 7.88
C LEU A 297 -1.80 23.34 8.31
N PHE A 298 -1.61 22.49 7.32
CA PHE A 298 -1.24 21.10 7.50
C PHE A 298 0.28 20.93 7.34
N LEU A 299 0.98 20.50 8.39
CA LEU A 299 2.45 20.35 8.37
C LEU A 299 2.80 18.88 8.12
N PHE A 300 3.39 18.60 6.95
CA PHE A 300 3.71 17.21 6.56
C PHE A 300 5.11 17.08 5.94
N PRO A 301 6.19 17.25 6.72
CA PRO A 301 7.56 17.12 6.23
C PRO A 301 8.02 15.66 6.16
N SER A 302 7.25 14.80 5.46
CA SER A 302 7.56 13.40 5.27
C SER A 302 8.13 13.14 3.86
N THR A 303 9.27 12.45 3.79
CA THR A 303 9.87 11.95 2.54
C THR A 303 9.56 10.47 2.29
N PHE A 304 8.92 9.82 3.26
CA PHE A 304 8.66 8.37 3.24
C PHE A 304 7.41 8.00 2.42
N ASP A 305 6.40 8.85 2.39
CA ASP A 305 5.10 8.55 1.80
C ASP A 305 5.16 8.40 0.28
N THR A 306 4.33 7.51 -0.27
CA THR A 306 4.28 7.21 -1.71
C THR A 306 3.29 8.08 -2.49
N ASN A 307 2.20 8.53 -1.84
CA ASN A 307 1.11 9.25 -2.52
C ASN A 307 0.69 10.55 -1.80
N GLY A 308 1.10 10.74 -0.54
CA GLY A 308 0.71 11.93 0.23
C GLY A 308 -0.82 12.07 0.37
N LEU A 309 -1.58 10.99 0.55
CA LEU A 309 -3.04 11.03 0.68
C LEU A 309 -3.51 12.07 1.70
N VAL A 310 -2.81 12.20 2.83
CA VAL A 310 -3.13 13.17 3.88
C VAL A 310 -3.01 14.63 3.41
N VAL A 311 -2.15 14.91 2.41
CA VAL A 311 -2.05 16.24 1.77
C VAL A 311 -3.30 16.51 0.93
N ARG A 312 -3.82 15.49 0.24
CA ARG A 312 -5.07 15.57 -0.52
C ARG A 312 -6.30 15.60 0.39
N GLU A 313 -6.24 14.95 1.55
CA GLU A 313 -7.25 15.06 2.61
C GLU A 313 -7.30 16.49 3.20
N ALA A 314 -6.14 17.11 3.46
CA ALA A 314 -6.07 18.52 3.85
C ALA A 314 -6.67 19.43 2.76
N ALA A 315 -6.35 19.17 1.49
CA ALA A 315 -6.90 19.89 0.35
C ALA A 315 -8.43 19.77 0.24
N ALA A 316 -9.02 18.62 0.63
CA ALA A 316 -10.49 18.46 0.70
C ALA A 316 -11.18 19.44 1.66
N SER A 317 -10.44 19.96 2.65
CA SER A 317 -10.91 20.95 3.63
C SER A 317 -10.41 22.37 3.33
N ASP A 318 -9.90 22.62 2.14
CA ASP A 318 -9.25 23.88 1.72
C ASP A 318 -8.10 24.30 2.67
N THR A 319 -7.37 23.32 3.25
CA THR A 319 -6.25 23.53 4.16
C THR A 319 -4.92 23.39 3.41
N ALA A 320 -4.13 24.45 3.38
CA ALA A 320 -2.83 24.44 2.72
C ALA A 320 -1.84 23.56 3.47
N SER A 321 -1.04 22.78 2.73
CA SER A 321 0.01 21.94 3.30
C SER A 321 1.39 22.58 3.19
N VAL A 322 2.23 22.42 4.23
CA VAL A 322 3.67 22.72 4.20
C VAL A 322 4.41 21.39 4.11
N ILE A 323 5.10 21.16 3.00
CA ILE A 323 5.68 19.86 2.64
C ILE A 323 7.10 20.00 2.09
N ILE A 324 7.87 18.92 2.14
CA ILE A 324 9.23 18.91 1.61
C ILE A 324 9.18 18.92 0.07
N LYS A 325 9.93 19.84 -0.53
CA LYS A 325 10.15 19.92 -1.96
C LYS A 325 10.70 18.61 -2.52
N ASP A 326 10.27 18.24 -3.72
CA ASP A 326 10.67 17.04 -4.45
C ASP A 326 10.36 15.71 -3.71
N SER A 327 9.56 15.74 -2.64
CA SER A 327 8.99 14.53 -2.02
C SER A 327 7.82 13.97 -2.83
N CYS A 328 7.48 12.68 -2.64
CA CYS A 328 6.28 12.11 -3.27
C CYS A 328 4.98 12.86 -2.83
N ALA A 329 4.96 13.41 -1.62
CA ALA A 329 3.82 14.18 -1.12
C ALA A 329 3.66 15.55 -1.81
N SER A 330 4.74 16.09 -2.41
CA SER A 330 4.72 17.38 -3.12
C SER A 330 4.31 17.26 -4.59
N GLU A 331 3.96 16.08 -5.06
CA GLU A 331 3.55 15.87 -6.46
C GLU A 331 2.27 16.64 -6.79
N GLY A 332 2.35 17.51 -7.81
CA GLY A 332 1.28 18.42 -8.20
C GLY A 332 1.25 19.73 -7.42
N VAL A 333 2.13 19.90 -6.41
CA VAL A 333 2.19 21.13 -5.60
C VAL A 333 3.10 22.17 -6.26
N THR A 334 2.57 23.37 -6.36
CA THR A 334 3.30 24.58 -6.77
C THR A 334 3.36 25.53 -5.60
N ASP A 335 4.57 25.92 -5.19
CA ASP A 335 4.81 26.78 -4.02
C ASP A 335 4.02 28.09 -4.09
N GLY A 336 3.32 28.44 -3.02
CA GLY A 336 2.50 29.65 -2.89
C GLY A 336 1.20 29.67 -3.71
N ARG A 337 0.89 28.61 -4.49
CA ARG A 337 -0.34 28.48 -5.28
C ARG A 337 -1.35 27.50 -4.67
N ASN A 338 -0.93 26.26 -4.42
CA ASN A 338 -1.77 25.16 -3.91
C ASN A 338 -1.08 24.37 -2.79
N GLY A 339 -0.02 24.90 -2.21
CA GLY A 339 0.75 24.39 -1.08
C GLY A 339 2.01 25.20 -0.89
N PHE A 340 2.77 24.88 0.14
CA PHE A 340 4.03 25.53 0.46
C PHE A 340 5.16 24.50 0.50
N LEU A 341 6.27 24.81 -0.17
CA LEU A 341 7.42 23.93 -0.28
C LEU A 341 8.56 24.40 0.63
N ILE A 342 9.18 23.46 1.32
CA ILE A 342 10.33 23.68 2.19
C ILE A 342 11.46 22.72 1.85
N GLU A 343 12.68 23.04 2.26
CA GLU A 343 13.78 22.08 2.31
C GLU A 343 13.61 21.11 3.50
N GLU A 344 14.27 19.96 3.47
CA GLU A 344 14.17 18.92 4.52
C GLU A 344 14.92 19.33 5.80
N ASN A 345 14.54 20.44 6.41
CA ASN A 345 15.12 20.92 7.68
C ASN A 345 14.17 21.86 8.43
N ALA A 346 14.43 22.01 9.73
CA ALA A 346 13.63 22.82 10.62
C ALA A 346 13.74 24.32 10.34
N GLU A 347 14.90 24.79 9.89
CA GLU A 347 15.16 26.19 9.58
C GLU A 347 14.27 26.68 8.44
N SER A 348 14.17 25.88 7.36
CA SER A 348 13.31 26.19 6.23
C SER A 348 11.84 26.19 6.63
N MET A 349 11.39 25.23 7.44
CA MET A 349 10.04 25.19 7.97
C MET A 349 9.75 26.40 8.85
N ALA A 350 10.62 26.74 9.81
CA ALA A 350 10.44 27.88 10.67
C ALA A 350 10.37 29.19 9.88
N ALA A 351 11.23 29.37 8.87
CA ALA A 351 11.20 30.53 7.99
C ALA A 351 9.86 30.67 7.26
N LYS A 352 9.35 29.56 6.70
CA LYS A 352 8.06 29.55 6.01
C LYS A 352 6.89 29.82 6.97
N LEU A 353 6.86 29.18 8.13
CA LEU A 353 5.81 29.41 9.12
C LEU A 353 5.80 30.86 9.64
N ARG A 354 6.97 31.48 9.86
CA ARG A 354 7.10 32.90 10.26
C ARG A 354 6.50 33.82 9.19
N GLU A 355 6.79 33.58 7.91
CA GLU A 355 6.22 34.31 6.79
C GLU A 355 4.69 34.21 6.80
N LEU A 356 4.14 32.98 6.96
CA LEU A 356 2.73 32.72 6.89
C LEU A 356 1.94 33.22 8.11
N ILE A 357 2.52 33.21 9.31
CA ILE A 357 1.91 33.82 10.49
C ILE A 357 1.75 35.35 10.29
N ALA A 358 2.70 35.98 9.60
CA ALA A 358 2.61 37.40 9.28
C ALA A 358 1.63 37.74 8.16
N GLU A 359 1.24 36.73 7.33
CA GLU A 359 0.31 36.88 6.20
C GLU A 359 -0.78 35.79 6.22
N PRO A 360 -1.72 35.79 7.17
CA PRO A 360 -2.73 34.72 7.30
C PRO A 360 -3.60 34.51 6.05
N GLU A 361 -3.86 35.58 5.29
CA GLU A 361 -4.62 35.51 4.05
C GLU A 361 -3.96 34.63 2.98
N ALA A 362 -2.63 34.50 3.02
CA ALA A 362 -1.89 33.61 2.12
C ALA A 362 -2.23 32.14 2.41
N MET A 363 -2.35 31.73 3.68
CA MET A 363 -2.73 30.37 4.07
C MET A 363 -4.10 30.01 3.49
N GLN A 364 -5.10 30.88 3.64
CA GLN A 364 -6.45 30.65 3.13
C GLN A 364 -6.52 30.64 1.59
N ARG A 365 -5.81 31.56 0.94
CA ARG A 365 -5.76 31.61 -0.53
C ARG A 365 -5.17 30.36 -1.11
N VAL A 366 -4.03 29.91 -0.57
CA VAL A 366 -3.33 28.71 -1.03
C VAL A 366 -4.11 27.45 -0.66
N GLY A 367 -4.80 27.43 0.48
CA GLY A 367 -5.70 26.33 0.87
C GLY A 367 -6.84 26.12 -0.14
N ARG A 368 -7.51 27.20 -0.57
CA ARG A 368 -8.51 27.12 -1.65
C ARG A 368 -7.92 26.59 -2.96
N GLY A 369 -6.71 27.06 -3.33
CA GLY A 369 -5.98 26.52 -4.48
C GLY A 369 -5.67 25.03 -4.36
N ALA A 370 -5.32 24.57 -3.15
CA ALA A 370 -5.12 23.15 -2.88
C ALA A 370 -6.42 22.35 -3.14
N GLY A 371 -7.55 22.82 -2.60
CA GLY A 371 -8.85 22.20 -2.79
C GLY A 371 -9.30 22.11 -4.25
N GLU A 372 -8.95 23.10 -5.05
CA GLU A 372 -9.29 23.14 -6.48
C GLU A 372 -8.40 22.25 -7.34
N GLU A 373 -7.11 22.11 -7.00
CA GLU A 373 -6.11 21.51 -7.89
C GLU A 373 -5.57 20.15 -7.41
N LEU A 374 -5.58 19.88 -6.10
CA LEU A 374 -4.99 18.67 -5.53
C LEU A 374 -6.03 17.64 -5.08
N TYR A 375 -7.25 18.10 -4.79
CA TYR A 375 -8.33 17.21 -4.38
C TYR A 375 -8.78 16.31 -5.55
N ILE A 376 -8.91 15.05 -5.28
CA ILE A 376 -9.50 14.06 -6.19
C ILE A 376 -10.47 13.21 -5.37
N SER A 377 -11.75 13.18 -5.77
CA SER A 377 -12.71 12.26 -5.17
C SER A 377 -12.45 10.82 -5.64
N TRP A 378 -12.93 9.85 -4.87
CA TRP A 378 -12.88 8.46 -5.34
C TRP A 378 -13.73 8.24 -6.59
N ASP A 379 -14.86 8.93 -6.72
CA ASP A 379 -15.70 8.86 -7.93
C ASP A 379 -14.90 9.31 -9.16
N ASP A 380 -14.17 10.44 -9.11
CA ASP A 380 -13.33 10.93 -10.20
C ASP A 380 -12.14 9.99 -10.49
N ALA A 381 -11.48 9.51 -9.43
CA ALA A 381 -10.32 8.61 -9.58
C ALA A 381 -10.73 7.29 -10.26
N VAL A 382 -11.86 6.71 -9.84
CA VAL A 382 -12.37 5.46 -10.43
C VAL A 382 -12.94 5.69 -11.83
N ALA A 383 -13.59 6.83 -12.09
CA ALA A 383 -14.04 7.19 -13.43
C ALA A 383 -12.86 7.28 -14.41
N ASN A 384 -11.75 7.92 -14.01
CA ASN A 384 -10.53 7.97 -14.80
C ASN A 384 -9.93 6.58 -15.05
N ALA A 385 -9.89 5.74 -14.02
CA ALA A 385 -9.43 4.37 -14.14
C ALA A 385 -10.34 3.54 -15.07
N PHE A 386 -11.67 3.71 -14.96
CA PHE A 386 -12.62 2.98 -15.79
C PHE A 386 -12.50 3.36 -17.27
N ASN A 387 -12.40 4.64 -17.58
CA ASN A 387 -12.11 5.12 -18.93
C ASN A 387 -10.81 4.50 -19.50
N ARG A 388 -9.81 4.29 -18.63
CA ARG A 388 -8.57 3.61 -19.04
C ARG A 388 -8.75 2.11 -19.25
N TYR A 389 -9.62 1.43 -18.46
CA TYR A 389 -9.94 0.01 -18.70
C TYR A 389 -10.52 -0.21 -20.08
N GLU A 390 -11.41 0.66 -20.56
CA GLU A 390 -11.96 0.56 -21.91
C GLU A 390 -10.84 0.60 -22.96
N VAL A 391 -9.89 1.53 -22.82
CA VAL A 391 -8.71 1.62 -23.71
C VAL A 391 -7.84 0.36 -23.62
N VAL A 392 -7.65 -0.20 -22.41
CA VAL A 392 -6.86 -1.43 -22.23
C VAL A 392 -7.54 -2.61 -22.91
N ILE A 393 -8.86 -2.76 -22.74
CA ILE A 393 -9.65 -3.82 -23.36
C ILE A 393 -9.57 -3.73 -24.90
N ASP A 394 -9.73 -2.54 -25.45
CA ASP A 394 -9.65 -2.31 -26.89
C ASP A 394 -8.26 -2.57 -27.47
N ASN A 395 -7.21 -2.11 -26.78
CA ASN A 395 -5.82 -2.35 -27.14
C ASN A 395 -5.47 -3.84 -27.11
N TYR A 396 -5.98 -4.56 -26.11
CA TYR A 396 -5.78 -5.99 -25.99
C TYR A 396 -6.46 -6.74 -27.14
N LYS A 397 -7.74 -6.45 -27.42
CA LYS A 397 -8.52 -7.04 -28.53
C LYS A 397 -7.89 -6.73 -29.88
N SER A 398 -7.27 -5.56 -30.03
CA SER A 398 -6.58 -5.12 -31.25
C SER A 398 -5.15 -5.65 -31.40
N GLY A 399 -4.63 -6.38 -30.39
CA GLY A 399 -3.27 -6.94 -30.42
C GLY A 399 -2.15 -5.90 -30.25
N VAL A 400 -2.44 -4.73 -29.67
CA VAL A 400 -1.45 -3.68 -29.38
C VAL A 400 -0.44 -4.17 -28.35
N TYR A 401 -0.90 -4.88 -27.32
CA TYR A 401 -0.02 -5.56 -26.39
C TYR A 401 0.51 -6.85 -27.04
N GLY A 402 1.82 -7.03 -27.08
CA GLY A 402 2.45 -8.24 -27.62
C GLY A 402 1.93 -9.50 -26.91
N ARG A 403 2.10 -10.68 -27.54
CA ARG A 403 1.78 -11.94 -26.87
C ARG A 403 2.62 -12.06 -25.59
N ARG A 404 1.98 -12.30 -24.46
CA ARG A 404 2.65 -12.68 -23.22
C ARG A 404 3.40 -14.00 -23.43
N ASP A 405 4.58 -14.12 -22.84
CA ASP A 405 5.26 -15.41 -22.76
C ASP A 405 4.35 -16.41 -22.07
N SER A 406 4.10 -17.55 -22.73
CA SER A 406 3.16 -18.55 -22.20
C SER A 406 3.63 -19.07 -20.84
N LEU A 407 2.66 -19.36 -19.91
CA LEU A 407 2.94 -20.00 -18.62
C LEU A 407 3.69 -21.34 -18.76
N LYS A 408 3.64 -22.02 -19.92
CA LYS A 408 4.49 -23.19 -20.20
C LYS A 408 5.96 -22.84 -20.17
N GLY A 409 6.36 -21.67 -20.69
CA GLY A 409 7.72 -21.11 -20.52
C GLY A 409 7.95 -20.65 -19.08
N SER A 410 6.97 -20.00 -18.47
CA SER A 410 6.98 -19.56 -17.08
C SER A 410 7.05 -20.74 -16.08
N TRP A 411 6.47 -21.89 -16.38
CA TRP A 411 6.57 -23.08 -15.52
C TRP A 411 8.00 -23.67 -15.50
N MET A 412 8.66 -23.79 -16.64
CA MET A 412 10.08 -24.19 -16.71
C MET A 412 10.96 -23.16 -16.02
N GLN A 413 10.62 -21.87 -16.12
CA GLN A 413 11.30 -20.79 -15.44
C GLN A 413 11.03 -20.84 -13.92
N SER A 414 9.80 -21.13 -13.48
CA SER A 414 9.44 -21.30 -12.05
C SER A 414 10.15 -22.52 -11.43
N GLN A 415 10.40 -23.58 -12.17
CA GLN A 415 11.24 -24.68 -11.69
C GLN A 415 12.71 -24.27 -11.55
N GLY A 416 13.24 -23.50 -12.52
CA GLY A 416 14.58 -22.92 -12.41
C GLY A 416 14.70 -21.99 -11.20
N GLU A 417 13.66 -21.20 -10.93
CA GLU A 417 13.57 -20.29 -9.78
C GLU A 417 13.45 -21.02 -8.45
N LEU A 418 12.66 -22.10 -8.39
CA LEU A 418 12.57 -22.96 -7.21
C LEU A 418 13.94 -23.59 -6.91
N MET A 419 14.62 -24.10 -7.95
CA MET A 419 15.98 -24.65 -7.80
C MET A 419 17.00 -23.58 -7.40
N GLN A 420 16.84 -22.35 -7.87
CA GLN A 420 17.68 -21.22 -7.45
C GLN A 420 17.40 -20.84 -5.98
N ILE A 421 16.13 -20.75 -5.57
CA ILE A 421 15.74 -20.52 -4.16
C ILE A 421 16.29 -21.63 -3.26
N LEU A 422 16.19 -22.89 -3.66
CA LEU A 422 16.77 -24.01 -2.91
C LEU A 422 18.29 -23.93 -2.87
N GLY A 423 18.95 -23.52 -3.95
CA GLY A 423 20.38 -23.25 -3.99
C GLY A 423 20.82 -22.11 -3.08
N ASP A 424 20.02 -21.05 -3.02
CA ASP A 424 20.23 -19.87 -2.16
C ASP A 424 20.05 -20.23 -0.67
N ILE A 425 19.07 -21.08 -0.35
CA ILE A 425 18.89 -21.66 0.99
C ILE A 425 20.07 -22.51 1.39
N GLU A 426 20.56 -23.35 0.49
CA GLU A 426 21.73 -24.20 0.76
C GLU A 426 23.01 -23.36 0.94
N THR A 427 23.15 -22.26 0.21
CA THR A 427 24.26 -21.31 0.36
C THR A 427 24.17 -20.55 1.67
N ALA A 428 22.99 -20.05 2.03
CA ALA A 428 22.72 -19.40 3.32
C ALA A 428 22.97 -20.37 4.50
N ARG A 429 22.60 -21.66 4.35
CA ARG A 429 22.93 -22.73 5.31
C ARG A 429 24.43 -22.89 5.50
N LYS A 430 25.20 -22.96 4.42
CA LYS A 430 26.66 -23.10 4.47
C LYS A 430 27.34 -21.91 5.14
N ASP A 431 26.86 -20.68 4.87
CA ASP A 431 27.36 -19.46 5.49
C ASP A 431 27.03 -19.41 6.98
N LEU A 432 25.86 -19.91 7.39
CA LEU A 432 25.45 -20.02 8.80
C LEU A 432 26.28 -21.02 9.59
N ILE A 433 26.52 -22.20 9.02
CA ILE A 433 27.38 -23.24 9.64
C ILE A 433 28.81 -22.68 9.81
N LYS A 434 29.26 -21.83 8.88
CA LYS A 434 30.57 -21.21 8.91
C LYS A 434 30.69 -20.09 9.96
N ASN A 435 29.65 -19.33 10.20
CA ASN A 435 29.67 -18.12 11.06
C ASN A 435 29.12 -18.30 12.48
N GLY A 436 28.50 -19.43 12.83
CA GLY A 436 28.31 -19.93 14.21
C GLY A 436 27.48 -19.06 15.18
N GLU A 437 26.62 -18.13 14.74
CA GLU A 437 25.98 -17.16 15.62
C GLU A 437 24.45 -17.27 15.73
N GLU A 438 23.90 -16.78 16.82
CA GLU A 438 22.58 -16.67 17.45
C GLU A 438 21.28 -16.67 16.59
N LEU A 439 21.33 -16.88 15.31
CA LEU A 439 20.22 -16.72 14.35
C LEU A 439 19.29 -17.94 14.15
N ALA A 440 19.51 -19.04 14.86
CA ALA A 440 18.83 -20.32 14.58
C ALA A 440 17.29 -20.29 14.74
N GLY A 441 16.77 -19.48 15.63
CA GLY A 441 15.30 -19.37 15.81
C GLY A 441 14.58 -18.58 14.72
N GLU A 442 15.21 -17.54 14.19
CA GLU A 442 14.66 -16.71 13.11
C GLU A 442 14.75 -17.44 11.76
N ILE A 443 15.78 -18.28 11.59
CA ILE A 443 15.98 -19.08 10.38
C ILE A 443 15.00 -20.25 10.29
N ASP A 444 14.71 -20.94 11.40
CA ASP A 444 13.71 -22.00 11.41
C ASP A 444 12.35 -21.45 10.92
N MET A 445 11.97 -20.24 11.33
CA MET A 445 10.74 -19.59 10.85
C MET A 445 10.80 -19.21 9.35
N SER A 446 11.95 -18.70 8.88
CA SER A 446 12.13 -18.34 7.47
C SER A 446 12.16 -19.57 6.56
N LEU A 447 12.83 -20.65 6.99
CA LEU A 447 12.89 -21.93 6.26
C LEU A 447 11.51 -22.62 6.24
N ARG A 448 10.74 -22.58 7.31
CA ARG A 448 9.35 -23.09 7.34
C ARG A 448 8.45 -22.31 6.37
N SER A 449 8.64 -20.99 6.25
CA SER A 449 7.91 -20.15 5.31
C SER A 449 8.24 -20.51 3.87
N VAL A 450 9.52 -20.63 3.54
CA VAL A 450 9.98 -21.01 2.19
C VAL A 450 9.55 -22.43 1.85
N ARG A 451 9.64 -23.38 2.81
CA ARG A 451 9.09 -24.73 2.66
C ARG A 451 7.60 -24.72 2.33
N ASN A 452 6.82 -23.98 3.08
CA ASN A 452 5.37 -23.90 2.87
C ASN A 452 5.03 -23.27 1.51
N LYS A 453 5.80 -22.25 1.08
CA LYS A 453 5.66 -21.63 -0.23
C LYS A 453 6.06 -22.59 -1.36
N ALA A 454 7.22 -23.23 -1.28
CA ALA A 454 7.66 -24.24 -2.24
C ALA A 454 6.68 -25.43 -2.30
N LEU A 455 6.10 -25.81 -1.15
CA LEU A 455 5.09 -26.85 -1.06
C LEU A 455 3.80 -26.42 -1.74
N THR A 456 3.39 -25.18 -1.55
CA THR A 456 2.21 -24.60 -2.17
C THR A 456 2.38 -24.56 -3.69
N ASP A 457 3.51 -24.04 -4.16
CA ASP A 457 3.83 -23.94 -5.58
C ASP A 457 3.93 -25.35 -6.25
N ALA A 458 4.53 -26.32 -5.54
CA ALA A 458 4.61 -27.71 -6.01
C ALA A 458 3.26 -28.46 -6.04
N ILE A 459 2.41 -28.24 -5.03
CA ILE A 459 1.06 -28.86 -4.97
C ILE A 459 0.19 -28.37 -6.11
N THR A 460 0.32 -27.14 -6.49
CA THR A 460 -0.56 -26.46 -7.43
C THR A 460 -0.27 -26.82 -8.88
N THR A 461 1.00 -26.88 -9.24
CA THR A 461 1.42 -27.32 -10.58
C THR A 461 1.14 -28.83 -10.82
N GLY A 462 0.93 -29.58 -9.74
CA GLY A 462 0.77 -31.04 -9.80
C GLY A 462 -0.59 -31.59 -10.15
N TYR A 463 -1.62 -30.76 -10.21
CA TYR A 463 -2.97 -31.26 -10.51
C TYR A 463 -3.18 -31.63 -11.98
N GLU A 464 -2.36 -31.11 -12.90
CA GLU A 464 -2.47 -31.37 -14.34
C GLU A 464 -1.45 -32.36 -14.93
N MET A 465 -0.44 -32.77 -14.17
CA MET A 465 0.63 -33.66 -14.70
C MET A 465 0.85 -34.90 -13.81
N GLY A 466 0.30 -35.97 -14.21
CA GLY A 466 0.33 -37.33 -13.69
C GLY A 466 1.50 -37.82 -12.83
N GLN A 467 1.53 -39.13 -12.55
CA GLN A 467 2.30 -39.89 -11.54
C GLN A 467 3.78 -39.54 -11.30
N ASN A 468 4.50 -39.00 -12.29
CA ASN A 468 5.91 -38.59 -12.13
C ASN A 468 6.08 -37.41 -11.18
N PHE A 469 5.12 -36.50 -11.09
CA PHE A 469 5.17 -35.34 -10.19
C PHE A 469 5.00 -35.74 -8.72
N LYS A 470 4.18 -36.75 -8.42
CA LYS A 470 4.03 -37.25 -7.04
C LYS A 470 5.35 -37.82 -6.50
N ARG A 471 6.17 -38.41 -7.34
CA ARG A 471 7.48 -38.94 -6.96
C ARG A 471 8.48 -37.82 -6.70
N ILE A 472 8.61 -36.86 -7.59
CA ILE A 472 9.51 -35.69 -7.44
C ILE A 472 9.11 -34.87 -6.23
N LYS A 473 7.82 -34.66 -5.99
CA LYS A 473 7.29 -33.99 -4.80
C LYS A 473 7.69 -34.71 -3.52
N ARG A 474 7.57 -36.03 -3.45
CA ARG A 474 7.90 -36.80 -2.26
C ARG A 474 9.41 -36.74 -2.00
N GLU A 475 10.24 -36.91 -3.01
CA GLU A 475 11.70 -36.84 -2.89
C GLU A 475 12.15 -35.45 -2.42
N ALA A 476 11.64 -34.35 -3.00
CA ALA A 476 11.94 -33.00 -2.57
C ALA A 476 11.47 -32.69 -1.14
N MET A 477 10.36 -33.31 -0.69
CA MET A 477 9.85 -33.18 0.68
C MET A 477 10.71 -33.92 1.70
N GLU A 478 11.11 -35.16 1.38
CA GLU A 478 11.97 -35.99 2.20
C GLU A 478 13.36 -35.36 2.36
N ASP A 479 13.90 -34.78 1.28
CA ASP A 479 15.17 -34.05 1.30
C ASP A 479 15.09 -32.78 2.15
N LEU A 480 13.98 -32.02 2.09
CA LEU A 480 13.78 -30.79 2.86
C LEU A 480 13.56 -31.08 4.36
N GLU A 481 12.79 -32.13 4.69
CA GLU A 481 12.62 -32.59 6.07
C GLU A 481 13.93 -33.09 6.70
N SER A 482 14.70 -33.90 5.94
CA SER A 482 16.01 -34.37 6.35
C SER A 482 16.99 -33.21 6.60
N LEU A 483 16.96 -32.20 5.73
CA LEU A 483 17.78 -31.00 5.85
C LEU A 483 17.43 -30.17 7.10
N MET A 484 16.13 -30.04 7.39
CA MET A 484 15.66 -29.33 8.59
C MET A 484 16.04 -30.05 9.88
N ASP A 485 15.87 -31.37 9.90
CA ASP A 485 16.22 -32.18 11.07
C ASP A 485 17.73 -32.10 11.33
N GLU A 486 18.58 -32.15 10.30
CA GLU A 486 20.02 -32.01 10.42
C GLU A 486 20.44 -30.62 10.96
N VAL A 487 19.80 -29.54 10.51
CA VAL A 487 20.07 -28.17 10.99
C VAL A 487 19.65 -28.00 12.45
N ILE A 488 18.47 -28.52 12.83
CA ILE A 488 17.96 -28.48 14.20
C ILE A 488 18.85 -29.32 15.12
N GLN A 489 19.23 -30.52 14.69
CA GLN A 489 20.09 -31.43 15.49
C GLN A 489 21.49 -30.81 15.70
N ASN A 490 22.11 -30.28 14.66
CA ASN A 490 23.40 -29.61 14.75
C ASN A 490 23.39 -28.38 15.65
N PHE A 491 22.26 -27.66 15.71
CA PHE A 491 22.06 -26.54 16.62
C PHE A 491 22.01 -26.99 18.09
N TRP A 492 21.21 -28.03 18.41
CA TRP A 492 21.10 -28.57 19.75
C TRP A 492 22.41 -29.19 20.23
N ASP A 493 23.14 -29.86 19.37
CA ASP A 493 24.44 -30.47 19.67
C ASP A 493 25.53 -29.42 19.99
N LYS A 494 25.56 -28.30 19.25
CA LYS A 494 26.43 -27.17 19.55
C LYS A 494 26.07 -26.50 20.89
N ARG A 495 24.77 -26.30 21.17
CA ARG A 495 24.29 -25.67 22.40
C ARG A 495 24.57 -26.52 23.64
N THR A 496 24.58 -27.84 23.49
CA THR A 496 24.92 -28.79 24.57
C THR A 496 26.43 -28.83 24.83
N LYS A 497 27.24 -28.59 23.80
CA LYS A 497 28.72 -28.49 23.93
C LYS A 497 29.20 -27.17 24.53
N LEU A 498 28.43 -26.08 24.40
CA LEU A 498 28.74 -24.78 25.00
C LEU A 498 28.29 -24.67 26.47
N LYS A 499 27.52 -25.63 26.98
CA LYS A 499 27.09 -25.70 28.39
C LYS A 499 27.91 -26.69 29.24
N LYS A 500 28.90 -27.33 28.67
CA LYS A 500 29.95 -28.09 29.37
C LYS A 500 31.28 -27.33 29.27
#